data_3264d843927a839781a6ec03c962af74
#
_entry.id   3264d843927a839781a6ec03c962af74
#
_cell.length_a   1.000
_cell.length_b   1.000
_cell.length_c   1.000
_cell.angle_alpha   90.00
_cell.angle_beta   90.00
_cell.angle_gamma   90.00
#
_symmetry.space_group_name_H-M   'P 1'
#
loop_
_entity.id
_entity.type
_entity.pdbx_description
1 polymer ?
#
loop_
_entity_poly.entity_id
_entity_poly.type
_entity_poly.pdbx_seq_one_letter_code
_entity_poly.pdbx_strand_id
1 'polypeptide(L)'
;DGMEKKLTPDKAEQVTEKQIGDAKTQYISKAKSVAKGDPLFKIITDNKWYVVAYLPNNAVAGWEAGKTSRTLNMMTEEETYKISADVESLTAGDKQTKVVFSSYEHMEDFMESRTISFSLEGTVTEGLKIPNDAIVEKSLLKIPRSCLTESMGNTGVLLVKGSSTKFTDITAVTSDEDAVYIELEDSGLKTGDVVLQGTGEDAAQVTLSELLPHAGGYVANSSIAKFVVIDVVEQNQEYAIVQAGSTTGLQPYDTIVSDAKNIKEGDSVF
;
A
#
# COMPACT_ATOMS: atom_id res chain seq x y z
N ASP A 1 29.12 -20.93 1.15
CA ASP A 1 28.85 -19.61 0.53
C ASP A 1 29.41 -18.43 1.37
N GLY A 2 30.08 -18.72 2.46
CA GLY A 2 30.67 -17.70 3.36
C GLY A 2 29.69 -17.05 4.33
N MET A 3 28.43 -17.41 4.31
CA MET A 3 27.39 -16.88 5.20
C MET A 3 27.07 -17.80 6.39
N GLU A 4 27.61 -18.99 6.43
CA GLU A 4 27.32 -20.04 7.42
C GLU A 4 27.60 -19.61 8.87
N LYS A 5 28.51 -18.65 9.09
CA LYS A 5 28.80 -18.10 10.41
C LYS A 5 27.89 -16.95 10.82
N LYS A 6 27.21 -16.34 9.84
CA LYS A 6 26.36 -15.14 10.03
C LYS A 6 24.88 -15.48 10.04
N LEU A 7 24.45 -16.39 9.18
CA LEU A 7 23.06 -16.84 9.05
C LEU A 7 22.95 -18.26 9.61
N THR A 8 22.75 -18.35 10.91
CA THR A 8 22.53 -19.60 11.64
C THR A 8 21.15 -19.54 12.29
N PRO A 9 20.49 -20.69 12.55
CA PRO A 9 19.15 -20.73 13.15
C PRO A 9 19.04 -19.91 14.44
N ASP A 10 20.02 -19.99 15.31
CA ASP A 10 20.10 -19.24 16.56
C ASP A 10 20.23 -17.71 16.39
N LYS A 11 20.56 -17.26 15.18
CA LYS A 11 20.69 -15.83 14.84
C LYS A 11 19.56 -15.31 13.94
N ALA A 12 18.56 -16.13 13.62
CA ALA A 12 17.46 -15.74 12.74
C ALA A 12 16.77 -14.45 13.22
N GLU A 13 16.57 -14.32 14.54
CA GLU A 13 15.99 -13.11 15.13
C GLU A 13 16.88 -11.87 15.06
N GLN A 14 18.18 -12.03 14.82
CA GLN A 14 19.16 -10.92 14.74
C GLN A 14 19.36 -10.41 13.30
N VAL A 15 18.81 -11.13 12.30
CA VAL A 15 18.93 -10.73 10.89
C VAL A 15 18.21 -9.41 10.68
N THR A 16 18.88 -8.46 10.01
CA THR A 16 18.35 -7.14 9.69
C THR A 16 17.93 -7.08 8.23
N GLU A 17 17.01 -6.17 7.90
CA GLU A 17 16.56 -5.90 6.52
C GLU A 17 17.74 -5.59 5.58
N LYS A 18 18.70 -4.79 6.05
CA LYS A 18 19.94 -4.50 5.31
C LYS A 18 20.73 -5.75 4.97
N GLN A 19 20.83 -6.71 5.92
CA GLN A 19 21.56 -7.95 5.68
C GLN A 19 20.84 -8.83 4.64
N ILE A 20 19.51 -8.77 4.55
CA ILE A 20 18.73 -9.46 3.52
C ILE A 20 19.05 -8.83 2.15
N GLY A 21 18.99 -7.50 2.03
CA GLY A 21 19.27 -6.77 0.79
C GLY A 21 20.73 -6.91 0.31
N ASP A 22 21.66 -7.01 1.25
CA ASP A 22 23.11 -7.14 0.95
C ASP A 22 23.57 -8.61 0.80
N ALA A 23 22.69 -9.59 1.04
CA ALA A 23 23.04 -11.00 0.97
C ALA A 23 23.41 -11.41 -0.46
N LYS A 24 24.67 -11.79 -0.65
CA LYS A 24 25.20 -12.30 -1.92
C LYS A 24 25.80 -13.66 -1.70
N THR A 25 25.34 -14.63 -2.48
CA THR A 25 25.94 -15.96 -2.51
C THR A 25 27.37 -15.87 -3.08
N GLN A 26 28.35 -16.34 -2.32
CA GLN A 26 29.72 -16.45 -2.79
C GLN A 26 30.00 -17.91 -3.10
N TYR A 27 30.18 -18.22 -4.37
CA TYR A 27 30.61 -19.55 -4.76
C TYR A 27 32.11 -19.70 -4.46
N ILE A 28 32.45 -20.60 -3.54
CA ILE A 28 33.84 -20.97 -3.29
C ILE A 28 34.28 -21.88 -4.44
N SER A 29 35.21 -21.39 -5.25
CA SER A 29 35.80 -22.21 -6.31
C SER A 29 36.52 -23.43 -5.73
N LYS A 30 36.46 -24.59 -6.42
CA LYS A 30 37.13 -25.80 -6.01
C LYS A 30 38.62 -25.52 -5.82
N ALA A 31 39.07 -25.51 -4.57
CA ALA A 31 40.49 -25.42 -4.25
C ALA A 31 41.20 -26.70 -4.70
N LYS A 32 42.35 -26.57 -5.35
CA LYS A 32 43.20 -27.73 -5.73
C LYS A 32 43.86 -28.36 -4.52
N SER A 33 44.01 -27.62 -3.44
CA SER A 33 44.58 -28.07 -2.16
C SER A 33 43.93 -27.30 -1.01
N VAL A 34 43.83 -27.90 0.14
CA VAL A 34 43.28 -27.32 1.36
C VAL A 34 44.39 -27.33 2.45
N ALA A 35 44.41 -26.26 3.25
CA ALA A 35 45.33 -26.18 4.40
C ALA A 35 44.69 -26.77 5.65
N LYS A 36 45.51 -27.05 6.65
CA LYS A 36 45.01 -27.52 7.95
C LYS A 36 44.11 -26.46 8.60
N GLY A 37 42.85 -26.82 8.83
CA GLY A 37 41.83 -25.93 9.43
C GLY A 37 40.86 -25.35 8.42
N ASP A 38 41.06 -25.58 7.13
CA ASP A 38 40.06 -25.17 6.09
C ASP A 38 38.82 -26.06 6.17
N PRO A 39 37.64 -25.51 5.99
CA PRO A 39 36.40 -26.28 5.92
C PRO A 39 36.38 -27.15 4.64
N LEU A 40 36.12 -28.44 4.78
CA LEU A 40 36.07 -29.39 3.67
C LEU A 40 34.64 -29.65 3.19
N PHE A 41 33.71 -29.77 4.09
CA PHE A 41 32.31 -30.05 3.84
C PHE A 41 31.44 -29.58 5.00
N LYS A 42 30.15 -29.49 4.76
CA LYS A 42 29.13 -29.17 5.75
C LYS A 42 28.17 -30.34 5.89
N ILE A 43 27.88 -30.74 7.10
CA ILE A 43 26.87 -31.73 7.41
C ILE A 43 25.65 -30.98 7.96
N ILE A 44 24.51 -31.21 7.36
CA ILE A 44 23.22 -30.74 7.84
C ILE A 44 22.65 -31.88 8.70
N THR A 45 22.39 -31.59 9.96
CA THR A 45 21.96 -32.59 10.95
C THR A 45 20.50 -32.50 11.32
N ASP A 46 19.82 -31.44 10.86
CA ASP A 46 18.39 -31.21 11.04
C ASP A 46 17.80 -30.69 9.74
N ASN A 47 16.57 -31.07 9.43
CA ASN A 47 15.84 -30.60 8.27
C ASN A 47 14.97 -29.35 8.58
N LYS A 48 15.01 -28.82 9.80
CA LYS A 48 14.38 -27.54 10.15
C LYS A 48 15.18 -26.39 9.59
N TRP A 49 14.55 -25.52 8.86
CA TRP A 49 15.13 -24.33 8.27
C TRP A 49 14.27 -23.09 8.49
N TYR A 50 14.84 -21.90 8.31
CA TYR A 50 14.21 -20.66 8.70
C TYR A 50 14.24 -19.65 7.57
N VAL A 51 13.13 -18.87 7.47
CA VAL A 51 12.99 -17.72 6.56
C VAL A 51 12.75 -16.48 7.40
N VAL A 52 13.56 -15.45 7.17
CA VAL A 52 13.37 -14.14 7.80
C VAL A 52 12.87 -13.17 6.75
N ALA A 53 11.73 -12.54 7.04
CA ALA A 53 11.10 -11.55 6.16
C ALA A 53 10.66 -10.31 6.94
N TYR A 54 10.55 -9.21 6.23
CA TYR A 54 9.94 -7.97 6.72
C TYR A 54 8.64 -7.76 5.94
N LEU A 55 7.52 -7.88 6.63
CA LEU A 55 6.18 -7.81 6.05
C LEU A 55 5.45 -6.56 6.53
N PRO A 56 4.60 -5.94 5.72
CA PRO A 56 3.74 -4.83 6.15
C PRO A 56 2.91 -5.22 7.38
N ASN A 57 2.73 -4.29 8.31
CA ASN A 57 2.03 -4.59 9.58
C ASN A 57 0.60 -5.10 9.36
N ASN A 58 -0.09 -4.63 8.32
CA ASN A 58 -1.43 -5.12 7.96
C ASN A 58 -1.45 -6.57 7.46
N ALA A 59 -0.38 -7.02 6.79
CA ALA A 59 -0.30 -8.41 6.29
C ALA A 59 -0.14 -9.45 7.41
N VAL A 60 0.35 -9.04 8.57
CA VAL A 60 0.58 -9.92 9.73
C VAL A 60 -0.42 -9.69 10.88
N ALA A 61 -1.46 -8.90 10.64
CA ALA A 61 -2.47 -8.61 11.65
C ALA A 61 -3.13 -9.90 12.16
N GLY A 62 -3.20 -10.04 13.48
CA GLY A 62 -3.79 -11.23 14.11
C GLY A 62 -2.89 -12.48 14.11
N TRP A 63 -1.63 -12.39 13.67
CA TRP A 63 -0.71 -13.50 13.78
C TRP A 63 -0.13 -13.61 15.19
N GLU A 64 0.08 -14.85 15.63
CA GLU A 64 0.70 -15.15 16.93
C GLU A 64 1.87 -16.11 16.73
N ALA A 65 3.01 -15.77 17.33
CA ALA A 65 4.20 -16.64 17.34
C ALA A 65 3.89 -17.98 18.01
N GLY A 66 4.35 -19.06 17.38
CA GLY A 66 4.13 -20.43 17.85
C GLY A 66 2.70 -20.97 17.70
N LYS A 67 1.77 -20.19 17.13
CA LYS A 67 0.38 -20.61 16.91
C LYS A 67 -0.10 -20.44 15.47
N THR A 68 0.56 -19.57 14.71
CA THR A 68 0.17 -19.26 13.33
C THR A 68 1.05 -20.05 12.36
N SER A 69 0.43 -20.76 11.44
CA SER A 69 1.10 -21.35 10.28
C SER A 69 0.59 -20.68 9.00
N ARG A 70 1.45 -20.57 7.99
CA ARG A 70 1.14 -19.98 6.69
C ARG A 70 1.76 -20.79 5.57
N THR A 71 1.10 -20.80 4.42
CA THR A 71 1.68 -21.35 3.20
C THR A 71 2.46 -20.26 2.48
N LEU A 72 3.73 -20.52 2.27
CA LEU A 72 4.62 -19.67 1.48
C LEU A 72 4.73 -20.25 0.07
N ASN A 73 4.31 -19.51 -0.94
CA ASN A 73 4.56 -19.85 -2.34
C ASN A 73 5.95 -19.31 -2.70
N MET A 74 6.96 -20.15 -2.61
CA MET A 74 8.35 -19.82 -2.87
C MET A 74 8.68 -20.04 -4.33
N MET A 75 9.25 -19.01 -4.98
CA MET A 75 9.55 -19.03 -6.42
C MET A 75 11.04 -19.25 -6.63
N THR A 76 11.35 -20.27 -7.43
CA THR A 76 12.67 -20.47 -8.04
C THR A 76 12.62 -20.08 -9.52
N GLU A 77 13.74 -20.17 -10.22
CA GLU A 77 13.76 -19.95 -11.69
C GLU A 77 12.98 -21.01 -12.46
N GLU A 78 12.82 -22.20 -11.90
CA GLU A 78 12.20 -23.37 -12.58
C GLU A 78 10.75 -23.59 -12.18
N GLU A 79 10.43 -23.43 -10.89
CA GLU A 79 9.08 -23.74 -10.37
C GLU A 79 8.71 -22.96 -9.08
N THR A 80 7.47 -23.11 -8.66
CA THR A 80 6.93 -22.54 -7.43
C THR A 80 6.57 -23.65 -6.46
N TYR A 81 7.15 -23.61 -5.27
CA TYR A 81 6.92 -24.54 -4.17
C TYR A 81 5.91 -23.95 -3.19
N LYS A 82 4.92 -24.77 -2.79
CA LYS A 82 4.02 -24.44 -1.68
C LYS A 82 4.57 -25.04 -0.40
N ILE A 83 5.04 -24.21 0.49
CA ILE A 83 5.71 -24.61 1.72
C ILE A 83 4.87 -24.21 2.93
N SER A 84 4.50 -25.17 3.76
CA SER A 84 3.91 -24.88 5.05
C SER A 84 5.00 -24.40 6.03
N ALA A 85 4.78 -23.22 6.59
CA ALA A 85 5.74 -22.60 7.51
C ALA A 85 5.05 -22.09 8.77
N ASP A 86 5.64 -22.38 9.91
CA ASP A 86 5.20 -21.89 11.20
C ASP A 86 5.83 -20.54 11.51
N VAL A 87 5.06 -19.64 12.10
CA VAL A 87 5.55 -18.35 12.59
C VAL A 87 6.25 -18.55 13.93
N GLU A 88 7.57 -18.53 13.94
CA GLU A 88 8.37 -18.70 15.15
C GLU A 88 8.45 -17.44 15.98
N SER A 89 8.68 -16.28 15.35
CA SER A 89 8.70 -15.01 16.06
C SER A 89 8.19 -13.86 15.22
N LEU A 90 7.66 -12.83 15.91
CA LEU A 90 7.18 -11.57 15.36
C LEU A 90 7.82 -10.42 16.12
N THR A 91 8.49 -9.51 15.42
CA THR A 91 9.03 -8.28 16.00
C THR A 91 8.44 -7.08 15.27
N ALA A 92 7.49 -6.41 15.90
CA ALA A 92 6.82 -5.25 15.35
C ALA A 92 7.79 -4.07 15.18
N GLY A 93 7.70 -3.40 14.04
CA GLY A 93 8.34 -2.12 13.75
C GLY A 93 7.30 -1.09 13.33
N ASP A 94 7.74 0.13 12.98
CA ASP A 94 6.83 1.25 12.68
C ASP A 94 5.94 0.98 11.44
N LYS A 95 6.51 0.41 10.38
CA LYS A 95 5.80 0.15 9.11
C LYS A 95 5.74 -1.32 8.74
N GLN A 96 6.68 -2.10 9.25
CA GLN A 96 6.84 -3.50 8.91
C GLN A 96 7.11 -4.31 10.18
N THR A 97 6.64 -5.53 10.19
CA THR A 97 6.94 -6.52 11.22
C THR A 97 7.97 -7.51 10.66
N LYS A 98 9.05 -7.72 11.40
CA LYS A 98 9.97 -8.81 11.11
C LYS A 98 9.32 -10.11 11.54
N VAL A 99 9.25 -11.06 10.61
CA VAL A 99 8.71 -12.39 10.81
C VAL A 99 9.82 -13.41 10.60
N VAL A 100 9.94 -14.35 11.53
CA VAL A 100 10.76 -15.55 11.36
C VAL A 100 9.83 -16.73 11.17
N PHE A 101 9.90 -17.33 10.01
CA PHE A 101 9.21 -18.57 9.69
C PHE A 101 10.15 -19.76 9.87
N SER A 102 9.61 -20.92 10.19
CA SER A 102 10.31 -22.20 10.11
C SER A 102 9.52 -23.22 9.28
N SER A 103 10.24 -24.10 8.62
CA SER A 103 9.65 -25.22 7.91
C SER A 103 10.55 -26.45 7.95
N TYR A 104 9.97 -27.61 7.66
CA TYR A 104 10.68 -28.89 7.48
C TYR A 104 10.59 -29.38 6.03
N GLU A 105 9.90 -28.64 5.16
CA GLU A 105 9.60 -29.05 3.79
C GLU A 105 10.66 -28.51 2.82
N HIS A 106 11.05 -29.30 1.83
CA HIS A 106 11.86 -28.87 0.68
C HIS A 106 13.16 -28.16 1.00
N MET A 107 13.80 -28.46 2.16
CA MET A 107 15.05 -27.79 2.52
C MET A 107 16.15 -28.02 1.47
N GLU A 108 16.19 -29.19 0.85
CA GLU A 108 17.15 -29.58 -0.18
C GLU A 108 17.10 -28.66 -1.41
N ASP A 109 15.91 -28.15 -1.76
CA ASP A 109 15.72 -27.29 -2.93
C ASP A 109 16.20 -25.84 -2.66
N PHE A 110 16.25 -25.43 -1.39
CA PHE A 110 16.59 -24.06 -0.98
C PHE A 110 17.93 -23.91 -0.25
N MET A 111 18.62 -25.01 0.06
CA MET A 111 19.85 -24.97 0.86
C MET A 111 21.02 -24.20 0.21
N GLU A 112 21.01 -24.04 -1.10
CA GLU A 112 22.01 -23.27 -1.84
C GLU A 112 21.62 -21.77 -1.95
N SER A 113 20.38 -21.41 -1.67
CA SER A 113 19.88 -20.05 -1.75
C SER A 113 19.95 -19.33 -0.41
N ARG A 114 20.32 -18.04 -0.41
CA ARG A 114 20.33 -17.20 0.80
C ARG A 114 19.24 -16.15 0.80
N THR A 115 18.73 -15.85 -0.36
CA THR A 115 17.56 -14.99 -0.55
C THR A 115 16.59 -15.68 -1.49
N ILE A 116 15.31 -15.58 -1.18
CA ILE A 116 14.27 -16.15 -2.00
C ILE A 116 13.08 -15.20 -2.02
N SER A 117 12.38 -15.17 -3.15
CA SER A 117 11.12 -14.46 -3.27
C SER A 117 9.97 -15.41 -2.97
N PHE A 118 9.02 -14.94 -2.18
CA PHE A 118 7.81 -15.73 -1.90
C PHE A 118 6.58 -14.81 -1.84
N SER A 119 5.42 -15.41 -2.04
CA SER A 119 4.11 -14.82 -1.72
C SER A 119 3.41 -15.65 -0.64
N LEU A 120 2.59 -14.99 0.16
CA LEU A 120 1.76 -15.67 1.16
C LEU A 120 0.51 -16.23 0.48
N GLU A 121 0.21 -17.53 0.68
CA GLU A 121 -1.07 -18.08 0.27
C GLU A 121 -2.16 -17.62 1.24
N GLY A 122 -3.28 -17.17 0.69
CA GLY A 122 -4.46 -16.81 1.50
C GLY A 122 -4.50 -15.39 2.05
N THR A 123 -3.58 -14.51 1.71
CA THR A 123 -3.88 -13.08 1.72
C THR A 123 -4.76 -12.78 0.50
N VAL A 124 -6.02 -13.21 0.57
CA VAL A 124 -7.02 -12.70 -0.36
C VAL A 124 -7.21 -11.24 0.06
N THR A 125 -6.52 -10.36 -0.64
CA THR A 125 -6.81 -8.93 -0.52
C THR A 125 -8.16 -8.73 -1.18
N GLU A 126 -9.20 -8.58 -0.35
CA GLU A 126 -10.53 -8.28 -0.85
C GLU A 126 -10.51 -6.86 -1.44
N GLY A 127 -10.96 -6.74 -2.68
CA GLY A 127 -10.99 -5.46 -3.35
C GLY A 127 -11.32 -5.61 -4.84
N LEU A 128 -11.35 -4.47 -5.52
CA LEU A 128 -11.53 -4.41 -6.96
C LEU A 128 -10.15 -4.40 -7.63
N LYS A 129 -9.97 -5.26 -8.62
CA LYS A 129 -8.75 -5.32 -9.40
C LYS A 129 -8.83 -4.35 -10.57
N ILE A 130 -7.90 -3.38 -10.64
CA ILE A 130 -7.83 -2.39 -11.71
C ILE A 130 -6.42 -2.33 -12.32
N PRO A 131 -6.26 -1.95 -13.61
CA PRO A 131 -4.95 -1.71 -14.20
C PRO A 131 -4.24 -0.54 -13.52
N ASN A 132 -2.91 -0.60 -13.40
CA ASN A 132 -2.14 0.53 -12.85
C ASN A 132 -2.28 1.81 -13.69
N ASP A 133 -2.42 1.70 -15.01
CA ASP A 133 -2.61 2.85 -15.90
C ASP A 133 -3.97 3.56 -15.73
N ALA A 134 -4.92 2.93 -15.03
CA ALA A 134 -6.20 3.55 -14.64
C ALA A 134 -6.06 4.46 -13.41
N ILE A 135 -4.92 4.44 -12.72
CA ILE A 135 -4.69 5.21 -11.50
C ILE A 135 -3.99 6.51 -11.85
N VAL A 136 -4.60 7.61 -11.43
CA VAL A 136 -4.03 8.95 -11.53
C VAL A 136 -4.05 9.63 -10.17
N GLU A 137 -3.21 10.64 -10.00
CA GLU A 137 -3.17 11.47 -8.79
C GLU A 137 -3.75 12.85 -9.09
N LYS A 138 -4.70 13.29 -8.28
CA LYS A 138 -5.25 14.66 -8.32
C LYS A 138 -5.04 15.37 -6.99
N SER A 139 -4.69 16.64 -7.05
CA SER A 139 -4.63 17.52 -5.87
C SER A 139 -6.01 18.10 -5.60
N LEU A 140 -6.62 17.72 -4.48
CA LEU A 140 -7.92 18.21 -4.04
C LEU A 140 -7.76 19.27 -2.96
N LEU A 141 -8.62 20.30 -3.00
CA LEU A 141 -8.67 21.34 -1.98
C LEU A 141 -9.40 20.83 -0.74
N LYS A 142 -8.72 20.88 0.41
CA LYS A 142 -9.31 20.49 1.69
C LYS A 142 -10.13 21.65 2.26
N ILE A 143 -11.37 21.37 2.60
CA ILE A 143 -12.30 22.30 3.27
C ILE A 143 -12.70 21.67 4.61
N PRO A 144 -12.36 22.29 5.76
CA PRO A 144 -12.81 21.79 7.07
C PRO A 144 -14.35 21.71 7.13
N ARG A 145 -14.89 20.62 7.69
CA ARG A 145 -16.35 20.45 7.83
C ARG A 145 -17.00 21.60 8.60
N SER A 146 -16.27 22.22 9.53
CA SER A 146 -16.74 23.38 10.29
C SER A 146 -16.97 24.63 9.45
N CYS A 147 -16.47 24.68 8.20
CA CYS A 147 -16.70 25.77 7.24
C CYS A 147 -17.89 25.50 6.31
N LEU A 148 -18.48 24.29 6.38
CA LEU A 148 -19.62 23.95 5.56
C LEU A 148 -20.89 24.62 6.08
N THR A 149 -21.71 25.05 5.16
CA THR A 149 -23.05 25.60 5.42
C THR A 149 -24.04 25.11 4.40
N GLU A 150 -25.29 25.12 4.74
CA GLU A 150 -26.38 24.74 3.81
C GLU A 150 -27.20 25.98 3.43
N SER A 151 -27.51 26.08 2.14
CA SER A 151 -28.39 27.11 1.61
C SER A 151 -29.28 26.53 0.51
N MET A 152 -30.59 26.67 0.64
CA MET A 152 -31.60 26.18 -0.31
C MET A 152 -31.46 24.68 -0.66
N GLY A 153 -30.96 23.87 0.31
CA GLY A 153 -30.76 22.43 0.12
C GLY A 153 -29.41 22.05 -0.51
N ASN A 154 -28.54 23.02 -0.80
CA ASN A 154 -27.19 22.79 -1.31
C ASN A 154 -26.16 22.97 -0.19
N THR A 155 -25.14 22.14 -0.19
CA THR A 155 -23.98 22.28 0.67
C THR A 155 -22.94 23.20 0.02
N GLY A 156 -22.38 24.12 0.78
CA GLY A 156 -21.40 25.08 0.28
C GLY A 156 -20.61 25.75 1.39
N VAL A 157 -19.91 26.80 1.04
CA VAL A 157 -19.13 27.63 1.96
C VAL A 157 -19.52 29.10 1.82
N LEU A 158 -19.33 29.87 2.88
CA LEU A 158 -19.45 31.32 2.87
C LEU A 158 -18.10 31.96 2.54
N LEU A 159 -17.89 32.27 1.26
CA LEU A 159 -16.67 32.89 0.75
C LEU A 159 -16.65 34.39 1.12
N VAL A 160 -15.60 34.83 1.77
CA VAL A 160 -15.40 36.24 2.17
C VAL A 160 -14.89 37.05 0.97
N LYS A 161 -15.62 38.11 0.60
CA LYS A 161 -15.21 39.08 -0.45
C LYS A 161 -15.27 40.51 0.09
N GLY A 162 -14.13 41.00 0.56
CA GLY A 162 -14.05 42.29 1.21
C GLY A 162 -14.89 42.35 2.49
N SER A 163 -15.92 43.21 2.53
CA SER A 163 -16.84 43.34 3.67
C SER A 163 -18.11 42.49 3.53
N SER A 164 -18.24 41.65 2.49
CA SER A 164 -19.43 40.81 2.25
C SER A 164 -19.06 39.36 2.14
N THR A 165 -20.04 38.49 2.32
CA THR A 165 -19.89 37.05 2.14
C THR A 165 -20.76 36.60 0.97
N LYS A 166 -20.28 35.61 0.21
CA LYS A 166 -21.00 34.97 -0.88
C LYS A 166 -21.08 33.48 -0.61
N PHE A 167 -22.31 32.94 -0.63
CA PHE A 167 -22.48 31.49 -0.65
C PHE A 167 -21.95 30.92 -1.97
N THR A 168 -21.13 29.89 -1.87
CA THR A 168 -20.55 29.18 -3.02
C THR A 168 -20.83 27.72 -2.82
N ASP A 169 -21.58 27.14 -3.75
CA ASP A 169 -21.86 25.68 -3.77
C ASP A 169 -20.57 24.90 -3.95
N ILE A 170 -20.48 23.74 -3.33
CA ILE A 170 -19.38 22.83 -3.53
C ILE A 170 -19.89 21.42 -3.83
N THR A 171 -19.15 20.73 -4.67
CA THR A 171 -19.34 19.29 -4.91
C THR A 171 -18.17 18.54 -4.31
N ALA A 172 -18.46 17.70 -3.33
CA ALA A 172 -17.43 16.87 -2.70
C ALA A 172 -17.03 15.72 -3.62
N VAL A 173 -15.72 15.57 -3.84
CA VAL A 173 -15.13 14.37 -4.47
C VAL A 173 -15.03 13.25 -3.45
N THR A 174 -14.52 13.57 -2.27
CA THR A 174 -14.45 12.66 -1.12
C THR A 174 -14.52 13.44 0.19
N SER A 175 -14.65 12.73 1.30
CA SER A 175 -14.64 13.35 2.64
C SER A 175 -14.17 12.36 3.70
N ASP A 176 -13.61 12.89 4.77
CA ASP A 176 -13.28 12.17 6.01
C ASP A 176 -14.04 12.76 7.22
N GLU A 177 -13.64 12.42 8.44
CA GLU A 177 -14.29 12.91 9.66
C GLU A 177 -14.13 14.43 9.84
N ASP A 178 -13.03 15.01 9.37
CA ASP A 178 -12.65 16.41 9.65
C ASP A 178 -12.91 17.35 8.47
N ALA A 179 -12.89 16.83 7.23
CA ALA A 179 -12.88 17.66 6.03
C ALA A 179 -13.66 17.07 4.85
N VAL A 180 -13.89 17.94 3.88
CA VAL A 180 -14.40 17.61 2.54
C VAL A 180 -13.33 18.02 1.54
N TYR A 181 -13.14 17.21 0.50
CA TYR A 181 -12.14 17.41 -0.55
C TYR A 181 -12.85 17.67 -1.88
N ILE A 182 -12.48 18.77 -2.53
CA ILE A 182 -13.12 19.21 -3.80
C ILE A 182 -12.07 19.44 -4.88
N GLU A 183 -12.50 19.36 -6.14
CA GLU A 183 -11.70 19.85 -7.25
C GLU A 183 -11.79 21.37 -7.36
N LEU A 184 -10.68 22.02 -7.77
CA LEU A 184 -10.65 23.47 -7.92
C LEU A 184 -11.32 23.95 -9.22
N GLU A 185 -11.24 23.15 -10.30
CA GLU A 185 -11.55 23.61 -11.66
C GLU A 185 -12.97 24.18 -11.80
N ASP A 186 -13.97 23.54 -11.22
CA ASP A 186 -15.37 23.96 -11.35
C ASP A 186 -16.02 24.46 -10.06
N SER A 187 -15.26 24.55 -8.98
CA SER A 187 -15.78 24.88 -7.64
C SER A 187 -16.06 26.38 -7.44
N GLY A 188 -15.49 27.25 -8.29
CA GLY A 188 -15.52 28.69 -8.09
C GLY A 188 -14.65 29.18 -6.90
N LEU A 189 -13.89 28.27 -6.29
CA LEU A 189 -12.94 28.53 -5.19
C LEU A 189 -11.51 28.49 -5.69
N LYS A 190 -10.59 29.11 -4.95
CA LYS A 190 -9.16 29.13 -5.24
C LYS A 190 -8.37 28.92 -3.95
N THR A 191 -7.16 28.40 -4.09
CA THR A 191 -6.18 28.42 -3.00
C THR A 191 -5.92 29.86 -2.55
N GLY A 192 -6.02 30.09 -1.26
CA GLY A 192 -5.91 31.43 -0.65
C GLY A 192 -7.26 32.11 -0.40
N ASP A 193 -8.36 31.55 -0.87
CA ASP A 193 -9.69 32.06 -0.53
C ASP A 193 -9.97 31.93 0.97
N VAL A 194 -10.67 32.91 1.52
CA VAL A 194 -11.04 32.94 2.94
C VAL A 194 -12.54 32.59 3.04
N VAL A 195 -12.85 31.61 3.88
CA VAL A 195 -14.21 31.19 4.17
C VAL A 195 -14.55 31.34 5.65
N LEU A 196 -15.82 31.42 5.98
CA LEU A 196 -16.26 31.50 7.37
C LEU A 196 -16.38 30.09 7.97
N GLN A 197 -15.94 29.96 9.21
CA GLN A 197 -16.16 28.82 10.07
C GLN A 197 -17.35 29.10 10.97
N GLY A 198 -18.47 28.40 10.72
CA GLY A 198 -19.72 28.65 11.41
C GLY A 198 -20.55 29.79 10.81
N THR A 199 -21.65 30.13 11.48
CA THR A 199 -22.59 31.17 11.05
C THR A 199 -22.76 32.21 12.16
N GLY A 200 -22.80 33.50 11.79
CA GLY A 200 -23.00 34.62 12.71
C GLY A 200 -21.94 35.70 12.63
N GLU A 201 -22.08 36.75 13.45
CA GLU A 201 -21.19 37.91 13.44
C GLU A 201 -19.79 37.57 13.99
N ASP A 202 -19.65 36.54 14.83
CA ASP A 202 -18.41 36.06 15.42
C ASP A 202 -17.77 34.88 14.69
N ALA A 203 -18.19 34.58 13.44
CA ALA A 203 -17.64 33.47 12.68
C ALA A 203 -16.16 33.66 12.40
N ALA A 204 -15.36 32.68 12.73
CA ALA A 204 -13.92 32.72 12.47
C ALA A 204 -13.65 32.61 10.96
N GLN A 205 -12.55 33.22 10.53
CA GLN A 205 -12.11 33.14 9.13
C GLN A 205 -11.04 32.08 8.97
N VAL A 206 -11.20 31.22 7.95
CA VAL A 206 -10.27 30.15 7.61
C VAL A 206 -9.81 30.36 6.18
N THR A 207 -8.49 30.34 5.96
CA THR A 207 -7.91 30.42 4.62
C THR A 207 -7.77 29.02 4.04
N LEU A 208 -8.35 28.80 2.87
CA LEU A 208 -8.24 27.54 2.14
C LEU A 208 -6.90 27.47 1.41
N SER A 209 -5.94 26.72 1.94
CA SER A 209 -4.58 26.64 1.39
C SER A 209 -4.06 25.22 1.19
N GLU A 210 -4.71 24.23 1.76
CA GLU A 210 -4.24 22.85 1.72
C GLU A 210 -4.75 22.13 0.46
N LEU A 211 -3.82 21.84 -0.46
CA LEU A 211 -4.02 20.92 -1.57
C LEU A 211 -3.37 19.59 -1.22
N LEU A 212 -4.16 18.54 -1.17
CA LEU A 212 -3.69 17.20 -0.82
C LEU A 212 -3.82 16.26 -2.02
N PRO A 213 -2.76 15.50 -2.34
CA PRO A 213 -2.79 14.52 -3.41
C PRO A 213 -3.67 13.32 -3.01
N HIS A 214 -4.57 12.93 -3.91
CA HIS A 214 -5.42 11.76 -3.77
C HIS A 214 -5.27 10.87 -4.99
N ALA A 215 -5.01 9.59 -4.76
CA ALA A 215 -5.10 8.59 -5.81
C ALA A 215 -6.55 8.43 -6.25
N GLY A 216 -6.79 8.29 -7.54
CA GLY A 216 -8.12 8.12 -8.08
C GLY A 216 -8.11 7.49 -9.48
N GLY A 217 -9.27 7.33 -10.03
CA GLY A 217 -9.48 6.86 -11.39
C GLY A 217 -10.71 7.50 -12.00
N TYR A 218 -10.91 7.29 -13.29
CA TYR A 218 -12.11 7.79 -13.98
C TYR A 218 -13.10 6.66 -14.23
N VAL A 219 -14.32 6.86 -13.75
CA VAL A 219 -15.48 6.00 -14.02
C VAL A 219 -16.31 6.61 -15.15
N ALA A 220 -16.72 5.78 -16.10
CA ALA A 220 -17.63 6.19 -17.16
C ALA A 220 -19.06 6.26 -16.60
N ASN A 221 -19.54 7.47 -16.37
CA ASN A 221 -20.92 7.73 -15.99
C ASN A 221 -21.65 8.35 -17.19
N SER A 222 -22.59 7.62 -17.78
CA SER A 222 -23.32 8.06 -18.99
C SER A 222 -22.38 8.50 -20.12
N SER A 223 -21.30 7.76 -20.36
CA SER A 223 -20.24 8.05 -21.35
C SER A 223 -19.37 9.27 -21.06
N ILE A 224 -19.43 9.79 -19.85
CA ILE A 224 -18.61 10.92 -19.38
C ILE A 224 -17.69 10.44 -18.28
N ALA A 225 -16.42 10.82 -18.35
CA ALA A 225 -15.43 10.52 -17.32
C ALA A 225 -15.72 11.29 -16.04
N LYS A 226 -15.89 10.58 -14.93
CA LYS A 226 -16.04 11.14 -13.59
C LYS A 226 -14.91 10.64 -12.71
N PHE A 227 -14.17 11.55 -12.08
CA PHE A 227 -13.13 11.20 -11.15
C PHE A 227 -13.69 10.64 -9.85
N VAL A 228 -13.13 9.52 -9.38
CA VAL A 228 -13.42 8.91 -8.08
C VAL A 228 -12.12 8.64 -7.35
N VAL A 229 -12.10 8.93 -6.05
CA VAL A 229 -10.94 8.61 -5.20
C VAL A 229 -10.90 7.10 -4.95
N ILE A 230 -9.70 6.55 -4.95
CA ILE A 230 -9.46 5.14 -4.68
C ILE A 230 -8.42 4.97 -3.58
N ASP A 231 -8.64 3.96 -2.73
CA ASP A 231 -7.68 3.53 -1.73
C ASP A 231 -6.99 2.26 -2.23
N VAL A 232 -5.71 2.38 -2.58
CA VAL A 232 -4.89 1.27 -3.05
C VAL A 232 -4.48 0.43 -1.85
N VAL A 233 -4.91 -0.83 -1.81
CA VAL A 233 -4.60 -1.80 -0.75
C VAL A 233 -3.35 -2.57 -1.08
N GLU A 234 -3.21 -3.00 -2.34
CA GLU A 234 -2.05 -3.75 -2.84
C GLU A 234 -1.80 -3.40 -4.31
N GLN A 235 -0.56 -3.38 -4.73
CA GLN A 235 -0.18 -3.08 -6.11
C GLN A 235 1.01 -3.94 -6.56
N ASN A 236 0.96 -4.43 -7.78
CA ASN A 236 2.07 -5.09 -8.46
C ASN A 236 2.46 -4.31 -9.73
N GLN A 237 3.23 -4.91 -10.63
CA GLN A 237 3.69 -4.22 -11.86
C GLN A 237 2.58 -3.92 -12.87
N GLU A 238 1.47 -4.65 -12.85
CA GLU A 238 0.40 -4.56 -13.87
C GLU A 238 -0.93 -4.06 -13.28
N TYR A 239 -1.24 -4.45 -12.05
CA TYR A 239 -2.54 -4.23 -11.42
C TYR A 239 -2.42 -3.71 -10.00
N ALA A 240 -3.43 -3.00 -9.57
CA ALA A 240 -3.69 -2.66 -8.18
C ALA A 240 -5.00 -3.31 -7.69
N ILE A 241 -5.02 -3.66 -6.41
CA ILE A 241 -6.24 -4.00 -5.67
C ILE A 241 -6.62 -2.76 -4.88
N VAL A 242 -7.83 -2.28 -5.10
CA VAL A 242 -8.35 -1.09 -4.45
C VAL A 242 -9.55 -1.43 -3.60
N GLN A 243 -9.73 -0.68 -2.51
CA GLN A 243 -10.86 -0.91 -1.61
C GLN A 243 -12.18 -0.68 -2.33
N ALA A 244 -13.10 -1.63 -2.21
CA ALA A 244 -14.45 -1.51 -2.75
C ALA A 244 -15.40 -0.89 -1.71
N GLY A 245 -16.42 -0.17 -2.17
CA GLY A 245 -17.60 0.11 -1.35
C GLY A 245 -17.57 1.36 -0.47
N SER A 246 -16.63 2.29 -0.65
CA SER A 246 -16.81 3.63 -0.08
C SER A 246 -17.92 4.37 -0.82
N THR A 247 -18.68 5.22 -0.15
CA THR A 247 -19.82 5.95 -0.74
C THR A 247 -19.42 6.85 -1.91
N THR A 248 -18.14 7.25 -1.97
CA THR A 248 -17.58 8.14 -3.00
C THR A 248 -16.48 7.47 -3.82
N GLY A 249 -16.17 6.22 -3.54
CA GLY A 249 -15.13 5.45 -4.24
C GLY A 249 -15.69 4.51 -5.31
N LEU A 250 -14.79 3.68 -5.84
CA LEU A 250 -15.10 2.72 -6.88
C LEU A 250 -16.06 1.63 -6.39
N GLN A 251 -17.07 1.32 -7.18
CA GLN A 251 -18.07 0.29 -6.89
C GLN A 251 -17.86 -0.96 -7.76
N PRO A 252 -18.28 -2.15 -7.29
CA PRO A 252 -18.36 -3.31 -8.15
C PRO A 252 -19.23 -3.02 -9.39
N TYR A 253 -18.74 -3.44 -10.57
CA TYR A 253 -19.36 -3.24 -11.90
C TYR A 253 -19.26 -1.82 -12.47
N ASP A 254 -18.58 -0.89 -11.82
CA ASP A 254 -18.23 0.37 -12.45
C ASP A 254 -17.38 0.12 -13.70
N THR A 255 -17.66 0.88 -14.75
CA THR A 255 -16.82 0.88 -15.95
C THR A 255 -15.72 1.91 -15.77
N ILE A 256 -14.47 1.47 -15.65
CA ILE A 256 -13.33 2.35 -15.49
C ILE A 256 -12.60 2.61 -16.79
N VAL A 257 -11.99 3.77 -16.90
CA VAL A 257 -11.05 4.09 -17.98
C VAL A 257 -9.72 3.41 -17.69
N SER A 258 -9.29 2.48 -18.54
CA SER A 258 -8.11 1.63 -18.33
C SER A 258 -6.77 2.38 -18.49
N ASP A 259 -6.74 3.46 -19.28
CA ASP A 259 -5.60 4.39 -19.41
C ASP A 259 -6.11 5.82 -19.16
N ALA A 260 -5.87 6.28 -17.93
CA ALA A 260 -6.40 7.53 -17.41
C ALA A 260 -5.45 8.73 -17.58
N LYS A 261 -4.23 8.52 -18.12
CA LYS A 261 -3.15 9.54 -18.14
C LYS A 261 -3.50 10.84 -18.84
N ASN A 262 -4.40 10.80 -19.83
CA ASN A 262 -4.77 11.97 -20.64
C ASN A 262 -6.26 12.31 -20.53
N ILE A 263 -6.96 11.72 -19.58
CA ILE A 263 -8.40 11.93 -19.38
C ILE A 263 -8.62 13.01 -18.32
N LYS A 264 -9.64 13.82 -18.56
CA LYS A 264 -10.10 14.84 -17.63
C LYS A 264 -11.56 14.58 -17.24
N GLU A 265 -11.94 15.19 -16.11
CA GLU A 265 -13.35 15.25 -15.70
C GLU A 265 -14.21 15.82 -16.85
N GLY A 266 -15.30 15.15 -17.17
CA GLY A 266 -16.21 15.58 -18.21
C GLY A 266 -15.86 15.13 -19.63
N ASP A 267 -14.71 14.49 -19.86
CA ASP A 267 -14.35 13.97 -21.19
C ASP A 267 -15.29 12.83 -21.61
N SER A 268 -15.59 12.76 -22.90
CA SER A 268 -16.33 11.62 -23.48
C SER A 268 -15.39 10.41 -23.60
N VAL A 269 -15.77 9.28 -23.02
CA VAL A 269 -14.94 8.07 -22.91
C VAL A 269 -15.48 6.87 -23.70
N PHE A 270 -16.35 7.10 -24.70
CA PHE A 270 -16.83 6.10 -25.68
C PHE A 270 -16.91 6.67 -27.08
#